data_82edfc14b52105bfeb5da32ee68b7846
#
_entry.id   82edfc14b52105bfeb5da32ee68b7846
#
_cell.length_a   1.000
_cell.length_b   1.000
_cell.length_c   1.000
_cell.angle_alpha   90.00
_cell.angle_beta   90.00
_cell.angle_gamma   90.00
#
_symmetry.space_group_name_H-M   'P 1'
#
loop_
_entity.id
_entity.type
_entity.pdbx_description
1 polymer ?
#
loop_
_entity_poly.entity_id
_entity_poly.type
_entity_poly.pdbx_seq_one_letter_code
_entity_poly.pdbx_strand_id
1 'polypeptide(L)'
;MKWDGHVIKYLSSIVLAGLFLLQAGCASTTPPSRVNNLCKIFKEKPSWHKAAKRANERWGTPIQVMMAIMHQESRFRHDARPPRPWFLFIPLPRRSSAYGYAQAQDSTWKMYTDEVDGWFQSREDFGDAIDFIGWYTHTSRKKNGVSLWHADEQYLNYHEGWTGYRKGTYKKKPWLVKVARKVKRRAREYGEQLRQCKL
;
A
#
# COMPACT_ATOMS: atom_id res chain seq x y z
N MET A 1 7.53 -40.92 -45.28
CA MET A 1 8.39 -39.95 -44.63
C MET A 1 8.42 -40.33 -43.14
N LYS A 2 9.49 -41.03 -42.67
CA LYS A 2 9.63 -41.44 -41.26
C LYS A 2 10.21 -40.27 -40.50
N TRP A 3 9.49 -39.77 -39.54
CA TRP A 3 9.99 -38.74 -38.62
C TRP A 3 10.87 -39.42 -37.57
N ASP A 4 12.12 -38.97 -37.45
CA ASP A 4 13.07 -39.55 -36.50
C ASP A 4 12.59 -39.31 -35.06
N GLY A 5 12.57 -40.41 -34.26
CA GLY A 5 12.10 -40.43 -32.88
C GLY A 5 12.85 -39.45 -31.93
N HIS A 6 13.99 -38.90 -32.36
CA HIS A 6 14.76 -37.89 -31.63
C HIS A 6 14.06 -36.52 -31.65
N VAL A 7 13.45 -36.12 -32.79
CA VAL A 7 12.76 -34.81 -32.94
C VAL A 7 11.53 -34.77 -32.02
N ILE A 8 10.79 -35.90 -31.91
CA ILE A 8 9.61 -35.99 -31.05
C ILE A 8 9.99 -35.85 -29.56
N LYS A 9 11.10 -36.42 -29.13
CA LYS A 9 11.61 -36.31 -27.74
C LYS A 9 12.02 -34.90 -27.38
N TYR A 10 12.66 -34.16 -28.28
CA TYR A 10 13.03 -32.76 -28.05
C TYR A 10 11.81 -31.81 -28.01
N LEU A 11 10.84 -32.03 -28.89
CA LEU A 11 9.57 -31.27 -28.88
C LEU A 11 8.77 -31.52 -27.60
N SER A 12 8.70 -32.78 -27.13
CA SER A 12 8.04 -33.09 -25.83
C SER A 12 8.73 -32.42 -24.64
N SER A 13 10.06 -32.39 -24.62
CA SER A 13 10.84 -31.76 -23.54
C SER A 13 10.69 -30.25 -23.52
N ILE A 14 10.63 -29.61 -24.69
CA ILE A 14 10.42 -28.14 -24.81
C ILE A 14 9.01 -27.75 -24.38
N VAL A 15 8.00 -28.55 -24.74
CA VAL A 15 6.60 -28.29 -24.31
C VAL A 15 6.45 -28.50 -22.80
N LEU A 16 7.09 -29.51 -22.22
CA LEU A 16 7.06 -29.73 -20.76
C LEU A 16 7.78 -28.61 -19.99
N ALA A 17 8.93 -28.15 -20.49
CA ALA A 17 9.65 -27.01 -19.90
C ALA A 17 8.85 -25.69 -20.03
N GLY A 18 8.15 -25.49 -21.13
CA GLY A 18 7.27 -24.32 -21.32
C GLY A 18 6.05 -24.31 -20.38
N LEU A 19 5.50 -25.48 -20.03
CA LEU A 19 4.38 -25.59 -19.08
C LEU A 19 4.80 -25.28 -17.63
N PHE A 20 6.05 -25.53 -17.26
CA PHE A 20 6.57 -25.23 -15.90
C PHE A 20 6.82 -23.73 -15.68
N LEU A 21 7.01 -22.93 -16.74
CA LEU A 21 7.24 -21.49 -16.65
C LEU A 21 5.96 -20.66 -16.45
N LEU A 22 4.78 -21.25 -16.62
CA LEU A 22 3.48 -20.58 -16.43
C LEU A 22 2.97 -20.62 -14.97
N GLN A 23 3.74 -21.12 -14.03
CA GLN A 23 3.48 -21.02 -12.59
C GLN A 23 3.97 -19.68 -12.00
N ALA A 24 3.89 -18.58 -12.77
CA ALA A 24 3.99 -17.23 -12.20
C ALA A 24 2.81 -17.07 -11.25
N GLY A 25 3.07 -17.29 -9.95
CA GLY A 25 2.07 -17.22 -8.90
C GLY A 25 1.34 -15.89 -9.01
N CYS A 26 0.05 -15.93 -9.31
CA CYS A 26 -0.82 -14.77 -9.20
C CYS A 26 -0.64 -14.19 -7.80
N ALA A 27 -0.02 -13.02 -7.68
CA ALA A 27 0.04 -12.30 -6.42
C ALA A 27 -1.40 -12.09 -5.96
N SER A 28 -1.81 -12.83 -4.92
CA SER A 28 -3.19 -12.78 -4.45
C SER A 28 -3.51 -11.36 -3.99
N THR A 29 -4.42 -10.68 -4.69
CA THR A 29 -4.93 -9.34 -4.36
C THR A 29 -5.92 -9.36 -3.20
N THR A 30 -6.32 -10.54 -2.73
CA THR A 30 -7.22 -10.71 -1.58
C THR A 30 -6.62 -10.08 -0.33
N PRO A 31 -7.38 -9.27 0.43
CA PRO A 31 -6.93 -8.74 1.71
C PRO A 31 -6.48 -9.86 2.67
N PRO A 32 -5.49 -9.60 3.55
CA PRO A 32 -5.06 -10.59 4.53
C PRO A 32 -6.22 -11.00 5.44
N SER A 33 -6.27 -12.28 5.80
CA SER A 33 -7.34 -12.84 6.65
C SER A 33 -7.37 -12.22 8.06
N ARG A 34 -6.23 -11.75 8.56
CA ARG A 34 -6.07 -11.18 9.91
C ARG A 34 -5.40 -9.80 9.89
N VAL A 35 -6.12 -8.81 9.35
CA VAL A 35 -5.66 -7.42 9.18
C VAL A 35 -5.21 -6.73 10.49
N ASN A 36 -5.56 -7.26 11.64
CA ASN A 36 -5.18 -6.71 12.94
C ASN A 36 -3.86 -7.29 13.51
N ASN A 37 -3.21 -8.21 12.77
CA ASN A 37 -1.98 -8.85 13.23
C ASN A 37 -0.91 -8.80 12.14
N LEU A 38 0.07 -7.89 12.33
CA LEU A 38 1.11 -7.65 11.33
C LEU A 38 1.99 -8.87 11.04
N CYS A 39 2.31 -9.65 12.07
CA CYS A 39 3.07 -10.89 11.90
C CYS A 39 2.31 -11.90 11.02
N LYS A 40 1.00 -12.05 11.23
CA LYS A 40 0.17 -12.95 10.41
C LYS A 40 0.00 -12.42 8.99
N ILE A 41 -0.13 -11.10 8.81
CA ILE A 41 -0.15 -10.49 7.48
C ILE A 41 1.13 -10.88 6.71
N PHE A 42 2.30 -10.70 7.32
CA PHE A 42 3.56 -10.96 6.64
C PHE A 42 3.86 -12.45 6.44
N LYS A 43 3.36 -13.32 7.31
CA LYS A 43 3.40 -14.77 7.07
C LYS A 43 2.49 -15.22 5.93
N GLU A 44 1.32 -14.62 5.80
CA GLU A 44 0.38 -14.87 4.70
C GLU A 44 0.84 -14.26 3.38
N LYS A 45 1.51 -13.10 3.45
CA LYS A 45 1.97 -12.30 2.30
C LYS A 45 3.48 -11.97 2.44
N PRO A 46 4.40 -12.93 2.26
CA PRO A 46 5.85 -12.68 2.46
C PRO A 46 6.42 -11.60 1.54
N SER A 47 5.87 -11.45 0.32
CA SER A 47 6.25 -10.37 -0.62
C SER A 47 5.96 -8.98 -0.05
N TRP A 48 4.90 -8.83 0.76
CA TRP A 48 4.54 -7.57 1.40
C TRP A 48 5.57 -7.16 2.46
N HIS A 49 6.09 -8.13 3.22
CA HIS A 49 7.17 -7.84 4.16
C HIS A 49 8.41 -7.32 3.46
N LYS A 50 8.80 -7.97 2.36
CA LYS A 50 9.95 -7.55 1.53
C LYS A 50 9.74 -6.14 0.97
N ALA A 51 8.54 -5.83 0.45
CA ALA A 51 8.20 -4.51 -0.07
C ALA A 51 8.20 -3.43 1.02
N ALA A 52 7.56 -3.70 2.18
CA ALA A 52 7.54 -2.77 3.31
C ALA A 52 8.95 -2.50 3.88
N LYS A 53 9.83 -3.52 3.88
CA LYS A 53 11.22 -3.36 4.27
C LYS A 53 11.98 -2.44 3.30
N ARG A 54 11.84 -2.65 1.98
CA ARG A 54 12.45 -1.76 0.97
C ARG A 54 11.96 -0.32 1.11
N ALA A 55 10.66 -0.11 1.30
CA ALA A 55 10.11 1.23 1.51
C ALA A 55 10.65 1.89 2.79
N ASN A 56 10.80 1.12 3.88
CA ASN A 56 11.43 1.62 5.11
C ASN A 56 12.92 1.99 4.88
N GLU A 57 13.67 1.15 4.19
CA GLU A 57 15.09 1.40 3.86
C GLU A 57 15.24 2.67 3.00
N ARG A 58 14.35 2.87 2.03
CA ARG A 58 14.38 4.00 1.10
C ARG A 58 13.96 5.32 1.76
N TRP A 59 12.88 5.31 2.54
CA TRP A 59 12.22 6.52 3.03
C TRP A 59 12.40 6.77 4.54
N GLY A 60 12.93 5.80 5.27
CA GLY A 60 13.14 5.87 6.72
C GLY A 60 11.88 5.74 7.56
N THR A 61 10.70 5.63 6.95
CA THR A 61 9.44 5.51 7.68
C THR A 61 9.28 4.09 8.26
N PRO A 62 9.03 3.95 9.57
CA PRO A 62 8.88 2.62 10.17
C PRO A 62 7.75 1.81 9.54
N ILE A 63 7.99 0.52 9.31
CA ILE A 63 7.05 -0.41 8.67
C ILE A 63 5.67 -0.35 9.33
N GLN A 64 5.62 -0.37 10.67
CA GLN A 64 4.37 -0.33 11.42
C GLN A 64 3.57 0.97 11.20
N VAL A 65 4.23 2.08 10.93
CA VAL A 65 3.57 3.36 10.64
C VAL A 65 2.92 3.31 9.26
N MET A 66 3.66 2.89 8.23
CA MET A 66 3.15 2.76 6.87
C MET A 66 1.97 1.77 6.81
N MET A 67 2.12 0.61 7.44
CA MET A 67 1.07 -0.42 7.50
C MET A 67 -0.18 0.04 8.26
N ALA A 68 -0.02 0.84 9.33
CA ALA A 68 -1.16 1.40 10.06
C ALA A 68 -1.93 2.44 9.25
N ILE A 69 -1.24 3.27 8.47
CA ILE A 69 -1.86 4.21 7.53
C ILE A 69 -2.62 3.41 6.46
N MET A 70 -2.01 2.46 5.78
CA MET A 70 -2.66 1.64 4.76
C MET A 70 -3.88 0.88 5.31
N HIS A 71 -3.78 0.34 6.52
CA HIS A 71 -4.92 -0.30 7.19
C HIS A 71 -6.09 0.67 7.36
N GLN A 72 -5.82 1.92 7.75
CA GLN A 72 -6.87 2.93 7.94
C GLN A 72 -7.49 3.35 6.61
N GLU A 73 -6.71 3.44 5.54
CA GLU A 73 -7.17 3.89 4.22
C GLU A 73 -8.02 2.85 3.50
N SER A 74 -7.56 1.62 3.40
CA SER A 74 -8.20 0.61 2.56
C SER A 74 -8.51 -0.72 3.25
N ARG A 75 -8.00 -0.94 4.47
CA ARG A 75 -7.93 -2.28 5.11
C ARG A 75 -7.23 -3.30 4.21
N PHE A 76 -6.20 -2.85 3.50
CA PHE A 76 -5.44 -3.66 2.54
C PHE A 76 -6.25 -4.16 1.34
N ARG A 77 -7.26 -3.42 0.92
CA ARG A 77 -7.99 -3.69 -0.32
C ARG A 77 -7.32 -2.95 -1.48
N HIS A 78 -6.95 -3.69 -2.51
CA HIS A 78 -6.26 -3.15 -3.69
C HIS A 78 -7.15 -2.22 -4.53
N ASP A 79 -8.45 -2.49 -4.56
CA ASP A 79 -9.46 -1.81 -5.38
C ASP A 79 -10.30 -0.79 -4.61
N ALA A 80 -9.88 -0.43 -3.38
CA ALA A 80 -10.65 0.45 -2.52
C ALA A 80 -10.90 1.80 -3.19
N ARG A 81 -12.15 2.26 -3.12
CA ARG A 81 -12.59 3.57 -3.65
C ARG A 81 -13.56 4.22 -2.68
N PRO A 82 -13.60 5.56 -2.61
CA PRO A 82 -14.65 6.28 -1.90
C PRO A 82 -16.04 5.89 -2.42
N PRO A 83 -17.06 5.89 -1.56
CA PRO A 83 -18.43 5.60 -1.99
C PRO A 83 -18.88 6.58 -3.07
N ARG A 84 -19.66 6.08 -4.02
CA ARG A 84 -20.26 6.93 -5.06
C ARG A 84 -21.56 7.50 -4.52
N PRO A 85 -21.74 8.83 -4.51
CA PRO A 85 -23.03 9.42 -4.17
C PRO A 85 -24.06 9.10 -5.26
N TRP A 86 -25.32 8.96 -4.86
CA TRP A 86 -26.45 8.73 -5.77
C TRP A 86 -27.44 9.86 -5.64
N PHE A 87 -28.04 10.25 -6.75
CA PHE A 87 -29.22 11.11 -6.77
C PHE A 87 -30.37 10.32 -7.40
N LEU A 88 -31.35 9.94 -6.59
CA LEU A 88 -32.37 8.94 -6.96
C LEU A 88 -31.70 7.64 -7.43
N PHE A 89 -31.86 7.28 -8.70
CA PHE A 89 -31.25 6.07 -9.31
C PHE A 89 -30.02 6.37 -10.17
N ILE A 90 -29.54 7.63 -10.18
CA ILE A 90 -28.41 8.07 -11.01
C ILE A 90 -27.13 8.12 -10.17
N PRO A 91 -26.07 7.35 -10.54
CA PRO A 91 -24.79 7.44 -9.86
C PRO A 91 -24.08 8.75 -10.23
N LEU A 92 -23.78 9.58 -9.23
CA LEU A 92 -23.04 10.83 -9.43
C LEU A 92 -21.52 10.59 -9.43
N PRO A 93 -20.74 11.53 -9.97
CA PRO A 93 -19.27 11.47 -9.88
C PRO A 93 -18.78 11.35 -8.44
N ARG A 94 -17.70 10.59 -8.21
CA ARG A 94 -17.09 10.52 -6.88
C ARG A 94 -16.49 11.87 -6.50
N ARG A 95 -16.61 12.25 -5.23
CA ARG A 95 -16.07 13.51 -4.69
C ARG A 95 -14.55 13.51 -4.58
N SER A 96 -13.90 12.37 -4.73
CA SER A 96 -12.46 12.20 -4.61
C SER A 96 -11.97 11.14 -5.60
N SER A 97 -10.77 11.36 -6.15
CA SER A 97 -10.05 10.40 -7.00
C SER A 97 -9.23 9.38 -6.21
N ALA A 98 -9.35 9.37 -4.86
CA ALA A 98 -8.64 8.42 -4.01
C ALA A 98 -8.90 6.97 -4.44
N TYR A 99 -7.80 6.18 -4.54
CA TYR A 99 -7.88 4.83 -5.08
C TYR A 99 -6.80 3.89 -4.53
N GLY A 100 -7.14 2.59 -4.51
CA GLY A 100 -6.21 1.52 -4.24
C GLY A 100 -5.84 1.36 -2.76
N TYR A 101 -4.75 0.63 -2.51
CA TYR A 101 -4.27 0.34 -1.16
C TYR A 101 -4.03 1.59 -0.30
N ALA A 102 -3.40 2.61 -0.90
CA ALA A 102 -3.00 3.83 -0.21
C ALA A 102 -4.06 4.94 -0.25
N GLN A 103 -5.16 4.77 -0.97
CA GLN A 103 -6.16 5.81 -1.23
C GLN A 103 -5.53 7.12 -1.75
N ALA A 104 -4.47 6.97 -2.57
CA ALA A 104 -3.80 8.11 -3.18
C ALA A 104 -4.72 8.80 -4.20
N GLN A 105 -4.78 10.13 -4.15
CA GLN A 105 -5.46 10.94 -5.16
C GLN A 105 -4.60 11.05 -6.42
N ASP A 106 -5.23 11.25 -7.59
CA ASP A 106 -4.54 11.28 -8.88
C ASP A 106 -3.38 12.28 -8.91
N SER A 107 -3.60 13.50 -8.42
CA SER A 107 -2.57 14.55 -8.40
C SER A 107 -1.38 14.19 -7.52
N THR A 108 -1.64 13.61 -6.33
CA THR A 108 -0.57 13.22 -5.40
C THR A 108 0.17 11.98 -5.88
N TRP A 109 -0.54 11.05 -6.51
CA TRP A 109 0.06 9.87 -7.14
C TRP A 109 0.99 10.30 -8.29
N LYS A 110 0.53 11.23 -9.13
CA LYS A 110 1.37 11.78 -10.20
C LYS A 110 2.63 12.44 -9.67
N MET A 111 2.54 13.24 -8.59
CA MET A 111 3.73 13.85 -7.97
C MET A 111 4.73 12.79 -7.51
N TYR A 112 4.25 11.70 -6.93
CA TYR A 112 5.10 10.59 -6.51
C TYR A 112 5.76 9.90 -7.70
N THR A 113 4.99 9.53 -8.73
CA THR A 113 5.51 8.83 -9.90
C THR A 113 6.51 9.67 -10.70
N ASP A 114 6.29 10.98 -10.79
CA ASP A 114 7.24 11.91 -11.43
C ASP A 114 8.56 11.98 -10.63
N GLU A 115 8.52 11.95 -9.27
CA GLU A 115 9.73 12.05 -8.44
C GLU A 115 10.56 10.76 -8.41
N VAL A 116 9.91 9.59 -8.60
CA VAL A 116 10.59 8.29 -8.54
C VAL A 116 10.87 7.66 -9.91
N ASP A 117 10.69 8.42 -11.01
CA ASP A 117 10.81 7.96 -12.40
C ASP A 117 9.95 6.72 -12.69
N GLY A 118 8.74 6.74 -12.15
CA GLY A 118 7.85 5.58 -12.10
C GLY A 118 6.81 5.53 -13.21
N TRP A 119 7.13 4.85 -14.33
CA TRP A 119 6.21 4.71 -15.48
C TRP A 119 5.19 3.58 -15.33
N PHE A 120 5.44 2.60 -14.47
CA PHE A 120 4.64 1.37 -14.33
C PHE A 120 4.02 1.17 -12.95
N GLN A 121 4.10 2.17 -12.05
CA GLN A 121 3.51 2.04 -10.73
C GLN A 121 1.99 1.98 -10.77
N SER A 122 1.44 1.11 -9.92
CA SER A 122 0.01 0.90 -9.77
C SER A 122 -0.44 1.12 -8.32
N ARG A 123 -1.52 1.88 -8.13
CA ARG A 123 -2.17 2.03 -6.83
C ARG A 123 -2.80 0.72 -6.32
N GLU A 124 -2.94 -0.28 -7.20
CA GLU A 124 -3.42 -1.63 -6.91
C GLU A 124 -2.28 -2.60 -6.58
N ASP A 125 -1.02 -2.22 -6.80
CA ASP A 125 0.12 -2.99 -6.34
C ASP A 125 0.49 -2.61 -4.91
N PHE A 126 0.69 -3.60 -4.05
CA PHE A 126 1.04 -3.35 -2.65
C PHE A 126 2.43 -2.72 -2.50
N GLY A 127 3.39 -3.16 -3.31
CA GLY A 127 4.77 -2.66 -3.26
C GLY A 127 4.84 -1.18 -3.61
N ASP A 128 4.15 -0.77 -4.66
CA ASP A 128 4.07 0.62 -5.09
C ASP A 128 3.31 1.48 -4.09
N ALA A 129 2.20 0.97 -3.57
CA ALA A 129 1.38 1.69 -2.60
C ALA A 129 2.08 1.89 -1.26
N ILE A 130 2.87 0.91 -0.78
CA ILE A 130 3.62 1.07 0.48
C ILE A 130 4.83 2.00 0.29
N ASP A 131 5.48 1.97 -0.87
CA ASP A 131 6.54 2.91 -1.24
C ASP A 131 6.00 4.35 -1.32
N PHE A 132 4.84 4.54 -1.94
CA PHE A 132 4.13 5.83 -1.95
C PHE A 132 3.85 6.36 -0.53
N ILE A 133 3.37 5.51 0.40
CA ILE A 133 3.15 5.95 1.79
C ILE A 133 4.49 6.35 2.44
N GLY A 134 5.55 5.60 2.20
CA GLY A 134 6.89 5.93 2.66
C GLY A 134 7.37 7.28 2.14
N TRP A 135 7.25 7.51 0.84
CA TRP A 135 7.54 8.79 0.18
C TRP A 135 6.74 9.95 0.76
N TYR A 136 5.43 9.76 0.93
CA TYR A 136 4.54 10.81 1.44
C TYR A 136 4.89 11.23 2.87
N THR A 137 5.13 10.26 3.75
CA THR A 137 5.49 10.50 5.15
C THR A 137 6.88 11.11 5.28
N HIS A 138 7.85 10.69 4.44
CA HIS A 138 9.16 11.30 4.33
C HIS A 138 9.06 12.78 3.90
N THR A 139 8.24 13.07 2.88
CA THR A 139 7.96 14.43 2.42
C THR A 139 7.24 15.26 3.49
N SER A 140 6.35 14.64 4.28
CA SER A 140 5.71 15.29 5.44
C SER A 140 6.73 15.71 6.49
N ARG A 141 7.75 14.88 6.75
CA ARG A 141 8.86 15.24 7.62
C ARG A 141 9.65 16.43 7.06
N LYS A 142 9.99 16.40 5.78
CA LYS A 142 10.72 17.50 5.12
C LYS A 142 9.94 18.82 5.16
N LYS A 143 8.65 18.79 4.87
CA LYS A 143 7.82 20.01 4.73
C LYS A 143 7.28 20.56 6.05
N ASN A 144 6.99 19.70 7.02
CA ASN A 144 6.26 20.07 8.24
C ASN A 144 6.98 19.63 9.54
N GLY A 145 8.19 19.06 9.46
CA GLY A 145 8.99 18.68 10.63
C GLY A 145 8.44 17.47 11.43
N VAL A 146 7.44 16.76 10.89
CA VAL A 146 6.78 15.66 11.60
C VAL A 146 7.68 14.43 11.69
N SER A 147 7.85 13.88 12.90
CA SER A 147 8.61 12.66 13.09
C SER A 147 8.00 11.48 12.32
N LEU A 148 8.86 10.67 11.67
CA LEU A 148 8.43 9.45 10.96
C LEU A 148 7.81 8.39 11.89
N TRP A 149 8.05 8.51 13.21
CA TRP A 149 7.52 7.63 14.24
C TRP A 149 6.17 8.07 14.79
N HIS A 150 5.76 9.32 14.57
CA HIS A 150 4.50 9.88 15.06
C HIS A 150 3.36 9.55 14.08
N ALA A 151 2.86 8.33 14.14
CA ALA A 151 1.85 7.82 13.20
C ALA A 151 0.56 8.65 13.18
N ASP A 152 0.17 9.26 14.30
CA ASP A 152 -0.98 10.17 14.39
C ASP A 152 -0.75 11.46 13.58
N GLU A 153 0.38 12.12 13.76
CA GLU A 153 0.71 13.35 13.04
C GLU A 153 0.97 13.09 11.55
N GLN A 154 1.64 11.97 11.23
CA GLN A 154 1.80 11.52 9.84
C GLN A 154 0.44 11.27 9.19
N TYR A 155 -0.51 10.67 9.89
CA TYR A 155 -1.86 10.47 9.37
C TYR A 155 -2.63 11.78 9.19
N LEU A 156 -2.49 12.75 10.10
CA LEU A 156 -3.09 14.07 9.91
C LEU A 156 -2.54 14.80 8.67
N ASN A 157 -1.22 14.71 8.42
CA ASN A 157 -0.62 15.19 7.17
C ASN A 157 -1.18 14.46 5.94
N TYR A 158 -1.32 13.14 6.04
CA TYR A 158 -1.81 12.30 4.96
C TYR A 158 -3.22 12.68 4.52
N HIS A 159 -4.09 12.90 5.49
CA HIS A 159 -5.50 13.23 5.26
C HIS A 159 -5.73 14.68 4.83
N GLU A 160 -5.06 15.66 5.48
CA GLU A 160 -5.26 17.09 5.22
C GLU A 160 -4.38 17.64 4.08
N GLY A 161 -3.40 16.87 3.65
CA GLY A 161 -2.32 17.37 2.83
C GLY A 161 -1.33 18.22 3.63
N TRP A 162 -0.13 18.41 3.10
CA TRP A 162 0.95 19.14 3.80
C TRP A 162 0.56 20.59 4.16
N THR A 163 -0.15 21.28 3.27
CA THR A 163 -0.61 22.66 3.51
C THR A 163 -1.73 22.71 4.53
N GLY A 164 -2.70 21.80 4.46
CA GLY A 164 -3.80 21.70 5.42
C GLY A 164 -3.30 21.42 6.83
N TYR A 165 -2.37 20.48 6.98
CA TYR A 165 -1.74 20.19 8.26
C TYR A 165 -1.03 21.42 8.84
N ARG A 166 -0.19 22.11 8.06
CA ARG A 166 0.52 23.31 8.49
C ARG A 166 -0.44 24.44 8.92
N LYS A 167 -1.59 24.58 8.23
CA LYS A 167 -2.65 25.52 8.59
C LYS A 167 -3.49 25.06 9.79
N GLY A 168 -3.28 23.84 10.28
CA GLY A 168 -4.02 23.28 11.41
C GLY A 168 -5.49 23.00 11.12
N THR A 169 -5.89 22.74 9.86
CA THR A 169 -7.29 22.50 9.47
C THR A 169 -7.92 21.31 10.20
N TYR A 170 -7.11 20.31 10.57
CA TYR A 170 -7.52 19.16 11.36
C TYR A 170 -8.05 19.53 12.77
N LYS A 171 -7.62 20.67 13.34
CA LYS A 171 -8.08 21.14 14.66
C LYS A 171 -9.58 21.39 14.70
N LYS A 172 -10.17 21.74 13.56
CA LYS A 172 -11.62 21.91 13.38
C LYS A 172 -12.36 20.60 13.08
N LYS A 173 -11.67 19.45 13.09
CA LYS A 173 -12.19 18.12 12.76
C LYS A 173 -11.91 17.12 13.90
N PRO A 174 -12.64 17.18 15.04
CA PRO A 174 -12.39 16.28 16.17
C PRO A 174 -12.45 14.80 15.80
N TRP A 175 -13.32 14.45 14.83
CA TRP A 175 -13.41 13.10 14.31
C TRP A 175 -12.10 12.63 13.66
N LEU A 176 -11.40 13.51 12.91
CA LEU A 176 -10.13 13.18 12.26
C LEU A 176 -9.02 12.97 13.30
N VAL A 177 -8.97 13.83 14.33
CA VAL A 177 -8.04 13.65 15.47
C VAL A 177 -8.27 12.30 16.16
N LYS A 178 -9.54 11.90 16.34
CA LYS A 178 -9.89 10.57 16.87
C LYS A 178 -9.39 9.43 15.98
N VAL A 179 -9.52 9.57 14.66
CA VAL A 179 -8.99 8.59 13.69
C VAL A 179 -7.46 8.54 13.76
N ALA A 180 -6.78 9.68 13.77
CA ALA A 180 -5.31 9.74 13.89
C ALA A 180 -4.81 9.02 15.14
N ARG A 181 -5.47 9.18 16.29
CA ARG A 181 -5.17 8.42 17.52
C ARG A 181 -5.37 6.91 17.36
N LYS A 182 -6.36 6.47 16.55
CA LYS A 182 -6.53 5.04 16.20
C LYS A 182 -5.35 4.53 15.38
N VAL A 183 -4.88 5.32 14.40
CA VAL A 183 -3.70 4.98 13.60
C VAL A 183 -2.46 4.85 14.49
N LYS A 184 -2.23 5.79 15.41
CA LYS A 184 -1.14 5.71 16.39
C LYS A 184 -1.19 4.41 17.21
N ARG A 185 -2.35 4.09 17.77
CA ARG A 185 -2.52 2.85 18.54
C ARG A 185 -2.24 1.62 17.68
N ARG A 186 -2.77 1.59 16.45
CA ARG A 186 -2.51 0.52 15.48
C ARG A 186 -1.02 0.37 15.16
N ALA A 187 -0.32 1.46 14.92
CA ALA A 187 1.11 1.45 14.65
C ALA A 187 1.90 0.87 15.84
N ARG A 188 1.52 1.21 17.08
CA ARG A 188 2.14 0.65 18.29
C ARG A 188 1.90 -0.86 18.37
N GLU A 189 0.66 -1.32 18.23
CA GLU A 189 0.29 -2.74 18.22
C GLU A 189 1.05 -3.52 17.14
N TYR A 190 1.12 -2.99 15.94
CA TYR A 190 1.89 -3.58 14.84
C TYR A 190 3.39 -3.63 15.13
N GLY A 191 3.96 -2.60 15.76
CA GLY A 191 5.36 -2.58 16.16
C GLY A 191 5.68 -3.64 17.21
N GLU A 192 4.81 -3.84 18.19
CA GLU A 192 4.94 -4.89 19.21
C GLU A 192 4.88 -6.28 18.58
N GLN A 193 3.91 -6.51 17.70
CA GLN A 193 3.77 -7.79 16.98
C GLN A 193 4.98 -8.08 16.09
N LEU A 194 5.53 -7.06 15.43
CA LEU A 194 6.68 -7.21 14.52
C LEU A 194 7.95 -7.58 15.29
N ARG A 195 8.17 -7.00 16.49
CA ARG A 195 9.32 -7.36 17.34
C ARG A 195 9.31 -8.81 17.82
N GLN A 196 8.12 -9.38 17.98
CA GLN A 196 7.93 -10.77 18.43
C GLN A 196 7.83 -11.76 17.25
N CYS A 197 7.83 -11.26 16.02
CA CYS A 197 7.58 -12.06 14.83
C CYS A 197 8.87 -12.71 14.32
N LYS A 198 8.86 -14.01 14.17
CA LYS A 198 9.88 -14.77 13.41
C LYS A 198 9.42 -14.78 11.93
N LEU A 199 10.02 -13.91 11.11
CA LEU A 199 9.79 -13.77 9.66
C LEU A 199 10.98 -14.30 8.87
#